data_6d8efa9c06ec33406269e9e2195f3da8
#
_entry.id   6d8efa9c06ec33406269e9e2195f3da8
#
_cell.length_a   1.000
_cell.length_b   1.000
_cell.length_c   1.000
_cell.angle_alpha   90.00
_cell.angle_beta   90.00
_cell.angle_gamma   90.00
#
_symmetry.space_group_name_H-M   'P 1'
#
loop_
_entity.id
_entity.type
_entity.pdbx_description
1 polymer ?
#
loop_
_entity_poly.entity_id
_entity_poly.type
_entity_poly.pdbx_seq_one_letter_code
_entity_poly.pdbx_strand_id
1 'polypeptide(L)'
;MYMKTRYLLFGMLAALLCACSSDDDDNTPAGYTVETVSQAPAWQVDYSGNESRPDWQEPNPSDYENWSIMLVQLEDALKPYVSGDDLMALFIGGQLRGLTSPATSQGTGSENDKGSFVLKAYGNEADQNVVSVTLSYYCSQLKQTFSRTVQMRYDMGKVYGLDEDLIPQFTLGAAKYPVVKQLTVTPADLSIDGVTFARGDMVAAFVGSECRGVYTLDANLLDTPVTMTVFGRQEGEAYTLKYYNAATQRVYTLSKTF
;
A
#
# COMPACT_ATOMS: atom_id res chain seq x y z
N MET A 1 51.47 40.43 -2.96
CA MET A 1 50.82 39.19 -2.55
C MET A 1 49.32 39.42 -2.49
N TYR A 2 48.63 39.14 -3.60
CA TYR A 2 47.26 39.57 -3.82
C TYR A 2 46.26 38.47 -3.44
N MET A 3 45.39 38.76 -2.46
CA MET A 3 44.22 37.95 -2.11
C MET A 3 43.06 38.29 -3.09
N LYS A 4 42.58 37.28 -3.85
CA LYS A 4 41.40 37.42 -4.70
C LYS A 4 40.17 36.94 -3.92
N THR A 5 39.28 37.85 -3.57
CA THR A 5 37.97 37.63 -3.03
C THR A 5 37.01 37.21 -4.13
N ARG A 6 36.41 36.02 -4.06
CA ARG A 6 35.34 35.57 -4.95
C ARG A 6 34.00 35.89 -4.31
N TYR A 7 33.26 36.77 -4.98
CA TYR A 7 31.85 37.04 -4.66
C TYR A 7 30.97 35.96 -5.25
N LEU A 8 30.21 35.27 -4.38
CA LEU A 8 29.11 34.40 -4.74
C LEU A 8 27.84 35.25 -4.95
N LEU A 9 27.38 35.34 -6.20
CA LEU A 9 26.08 35.93 -6.54
C LEU A 9 24.99 34.90 -6.16
N PHE A 10 24.19 35.22 -5.15
CA PHE A 10 22.90 34.57 -4.90
C PHE A 10 21.86 35.16 -5.84
N GLY A 11 21.45 34.38 -6.84
CA GLY A 11 20.32 34.71 -7.71
C GLY A 11 19.01 34.48 -6.98
N MET A 12 18.35 35.54 -6.56
CA MET A 12 17.01 35.52 -5.98
C MET A 12 16.00 35.41 -7.11
N LEU A 13 15.43 34.22 -7.34
CA LEU A 13 14.34 34.01 -8.29
C LEU A 13 13.04 34.45 -7.64
N ALA A 14 12.59 35.65 -8.00
CA ALA A 14 11.28 36.17 -7.60
C ALA A 14 10.20 35.51 -8.43
N ALA A 15 9.38 34.66 -7.80
CA ALA A 15 8.16 34.13 -8.38
C ALA A 15 7.12 35.26 -8.43
N LEU A 16 6.78 35.75 -9.62
CA LEU A 16 5.63 36.64 -9.84
C LEU A 16 4.34 35.85 -9.66
N LEU A 17 3.66 36.09 -8.56
CA LEU A 17 2.27 35.70 -8.37
C LEU A 17 1.37 36.65 -9.19
N CYS A 18 0.92 36.25 -10.37
CA CYS A 18 -0.20 36.88 -11.03
C CYS A 18 -1.48 36.48 -10.27
N ALA A 19 -1.94 37.35 -9.38
CA ALA A 19 -3.28 37.31 -8.84
C ALA A 19 -4.21 37.90 -9.92
N CYS A 20 -4.98 37.05 -10.61
CA CYS A 20 -6.19 37.50 -11.30
C CYS A 20 -7.32 37.44 -10.28
N SER A 21 -7.74 38.60 -9.80
CA SER A 21 -9.00 38.77 -9.10
C SER A 21 -10.10 38.83 -10.17
N SER A 22 -11.01 37.84 -10.16
CA SER A 22 -12.33 38.01 -10.73
C SER A 22 -13.29 38.18 -9.53
N ASP A 23 -13.82 39.39 -9.43
CA ASP A 23 -14.92 39.70 -8.50
C ASP A 23 -16.14 38.92 -8.96
N ASP A 24 -16.57 37.95 -8.12
CA ASP A 24 -17.95 37.51 -8.03
C ASP A 24 -18.27 37.46 -6.56
N ASP A 25 -19.04 38.51 -6.14
CA ASP A 25 -19.65 38.65 -4.83
C ASP A 25 -20.75 37.60 -4.65
N ASP A 26 -20.38 36.40 -4.18
CA ASP A 26 -21.30 35.52 -3.48
C ASP A 26 -20.64 35.06 -2.19
N ASN A 27 -20.91 35.79 -1.11
CA ASN A 27 -20.24 35.71 0.19
C ASN A 27 -20.79 34.54 1.03
N THR A 28 -21.03 33.39 0.41
CA THR A 28 -21.19 32.11 1.12
C THR A 28 -19.87 31.39 1.00
N PRO A 29 -19.21 31.06 2.12
CA PRO A 29 -17.97 30.26 2.01
C PRO A 29 -18.31 28.98 1.27
N ALA A 30 -17.77 28.83 0.07
CA ALA A 30 -17.86 27.56 -0.63
C ALA A 30 -17.36 26.47 0.32
N GLY A 31 -18.09 25.37 0.44
CA GLY A 31 -17.70 24.24 1.29
C GLY A 31 -16.40 23.55 0.84
N TYR A 32 -15.61 24.21 -0.02
CA TYR A 32 -14.35 23.74 -0.57
C TYR A 32 -13.43 24.88 -1.00
N THR A 33 -12.14 24.57 -1.16
CA THR A 33 -11.18 25.40 -1.90
C THR A 33 -10.90 24.76 -3.24
N VAL A 34 -10.54 25.57 -4.25
CA VAL A 34 -10.24 25.07 -5.60
C VAL A 34 -8.89 25.57 -6.07
N GLU A 35 -8.13 24.70 -6.74
CA GLU A 35 -6.88 25.03 -7.44
C GLU A 35 -6.87 24.43 -8.85
N THR A 36 -6.27 25.14 -9.81
CA THR A 36 -6.06 24.60 -11.15
C THR A 36 -4.67 23.97 -11.20
N VAL A 37 -4.60 22.76 -11.75
CA VAL A 37 -3.36 22.00 -11.88
C VAL A 37 -3.02 21.76 -13.34
N SER A 38 -1.73 21.64 -13.66
CA SER A 38 -1.26 21.40 -15.03
C SER A 38 -1.33 19.94 -15.46
N GLN A 39 -1.49 19.01 -14.51
CA GLN A 39 -1.59 17.58 -14.75
C GLN A 39 -2.41 16.92 -13.63
N ALA A 40 -2.89 15.70 -13.88
CA ALA A 40 -3.57 14.91 -12.86
C ALA A 40 -2.68 14.72 -11.63
N PRO A 41 -3.23 14.87 -10.43
CA PRO A 41 -2.47 14.61 -9.20
C PRO A 41 -1.97 13.17 -9.13
N ALA A 42 -0.74 12.97 -8.67
CA ALA A 42 -0.18 11.65 -8.41
C ALA A 42 -0.54 11.17 -6.98
N TRP A 43 -1.84 11.21 -6.63
CA TRP A 43 -2.28 10.77 -5.32
C TRP A 43 -2.14 9.26 -5.19
N GLN A 44 -1.48 8.85 -4.15
CA GLN A 44 -1.33 7.43 -3.79
C GLN A 44 -1.17 7.29 -2.29
N VAL A 45 -1.59 6.15 -1.77
CA VAL A 45 -1.33 5.80 -0.37
C VAL A 45 0.13 5.38 -0.25
N ASP A 46 0.83 5.98 0.70
CA ASP A 46 2.20 5.59 1.00
C ASP A 46 2.20 4.44 2.01
N TYR A 47 2.49 3.23 1.52
CA TYR A 47 2.58 2.01 2.35
C TYR A 47 3.98 1.75 2.89
N SER A 48 4.97 2.57 2.57
CA SER A 48 6.34 2.34 3.00
C SER A 48 6.51 2.44 4.50
N GLY A 49 7.27 1.50 5.04
CA GLY A 49 7.79 1.49 6.41
C GLY A 49 9.22 2.00 6.48
N ASN A 50 9.90 1.64 7.55
CA ASN A 50 11.30 1.97 7.78
C ASN A 50 12.10 0.81 8.42
N GLU A 51 11.57 -0.41 8.29
CA GLU A 51 12.23 -1.59 8.84
C GLU A 51 13.49 -1.93 8.05
N SER A 52 14.51 -2.36 8.77
CA SER A 52 15.70 -2.96 8.17
C SER A 52 15.40 -4.38 7.71
N ARG A 53 16.13 -4.84 6.71
CA ARG A 53 16.05 -6.24 6.29
C ARG A 53 16.35 -7.16 7.48
N PRO A 54 15.48 -8.13 7.79
CA PRO A 54 15.71 -9.07 8.88
C PRO A 54 16.97 -9.90 8.65
N ASP A 55 17.71 -10.14 9.71
CA ASP A 55 18.88 -11.05 9.70
C ASP A 55 18.43 -12.50 9.98
N TRP A 56 17.51 -13.00 9.16
CA TRP A 56 17.08 -14.39 9.25
C TRP A 56 18.10 -15.29 8.57
N GLN A 57 18.49 -16.36 9.27
CA GLN A 57 19.44 -17.36 8.76
C GLN A 57 18.70 -18.63 8.43
N GLU A 58 19.05 -19.27 7.30
CA GLU A 58 18.46 -20.56 6.93
C GLU A 58 18.61 -21.59 8.07
N PRO A 59 17.52 -22.32 8.40
CA PRO A 59 17.63 -23.40 9.39
C PRO A 59 18.61 -24.47 8.93
N ASN A 60 19.41 -24.99 9.87
CA ASN A 60 20.26 -26.14 9.56
C ASN A 60 19.39 -27.39 9.41
N PRO A 61 19.38 -28.05 8.22
CA PRO A 61 18.55 -29.24 7.99
C PRO A 61 18.80 -30.38 8.96
N SER A 62 20.02 -30.47 9.50
CA SER A 62 20.41 -31.56 10.42
C SER A 62 19.76 -31.47 11.81
N ASP A 63 19.15 -30.32 12.13
CA ASP A 63 18.48 -30.10 13.43
C ASP A 63 17.02 -30.58 13.41
N TYR A 64 16.55 -31.10 12.27
CA TYR A 64 15.16 -31.48 12.05
C TYR A 64 15.06 -32.89 11.44
N GLU A 65 14.01 -33.61 11.82
CA GLU A 65 13.77 -34.97 11.36
C GLU A 65 13.22 -35.01 9.94
N ASN A 66 12.45 -34.00 9.55
CA ASN A 66 11.70 -33.96 8.31
C ASN A 66 11.54 -32.53 7.77
N TRP A 67 10.89 -32.43 6.61
CA TRP A 67 10.51 -31.19 5.99
C TRP A 67 9.23 -31.35 5.18
N SER A 68 8.59 -30.21 4.91
CA SER A 68 7.42 -30.08 4.04
C SER A 68 7.62 -28.91 3.10
N ILE A 69 6.80 -28.81 2.06
CA ILE A 69 6.77 -27.66 1.15
C ILE A 69 5.56 -26.81 1.48
N MET A 70 5.75 -25.51 1.54
CA MET A 70 4.67 -24.54 1.63
C MET A 70 4.71 -23.60 0.44
N LEU A 71 3.62 -23.58 -0.33
CA LEU A 71 3.42 -22.67 -1.45
C LEU A 71 2.70 -21.44 -0.91
N VAL A 72 3.34 -20.29 -0.97
CA VAL A 72 2.77 -19.03 -0.49
C VAL A 72 2.55 -18.11 -1.67
N GLN A 73 1.33 -17.55 -1.74
CA GLN A 73 0.97 -16.53 -2.72
C GLN A 73 0.70 -15.21 -2.00
N LEU A 74 1.21 -14.13 -2.58
CA LEU A 74 0.85 -12.79 -2.13
C LEU A 74 -0.44 -12.32 -2.79
N GLU A 75 -1.17 -11.46 -2.08
CA GLU A 75 -2.28 -10.72 -2.66
C GLU A 75 -1.82 -9.86 -3.84
N ASP A 76 -2.71 -9.64 -4.81
CA ASP A 76 -2.41 -8.85 -6.01
C ASP A 76 -1.89 -7.45 -5.68
N ALA A 77 -2.39 -6.86 -4.60
CA ALA A 77 -1.95 -5.54 -4.14
C ALA A 77 -0.47 -5.49 -3.72
N LEU A 78 0.12 -6.60 -3.28
CA LEU A 78 1.53 -6.70 -2.90
C LEU A 78 2.46 -7.06 -4.06
N LYS A 79 1.95 -7.73 -5.10
CA LYS A 79 2.74 -8.18 -6.25
C LYS A 79 3.57 -7.08 -6.93
N PRO A 80 3.09 -5.83 -7.09
CA PRO A 80 3.89 -4.75 -7.68
C PRO A 80 5.19 -4.44 -6.92
N TYR A 81 5.23 -4.73 -5.62
CA TYR A 81 6.35 -4.41 -4.73
C TYR A 81 7.35 -5.56 -4.56
N VAL A 82 7.09 -6.72 -5.18
CA VAL A 82 7.99 -7.89 -5.07
C VAL A 82 9.31 -7.63 -5.75
N SER A 83 10.40 -7.94 -5.07
CA SER A 83 11.77 -7.84 -5.57
C SER A 83 12.61 -9.05 -5.14
N GLY A 84 13.77 -9.26 -5.81
CA GLY A 84 14.69 -10.35 -5.48
C GLY A 84 15.28 -10.28 -4.07
N ASP A 85 15.23 -9.12 -3.42
CA ASP A 85 15.76 -8.90 -2.06
C ASP A 85 14.74 -9.22 -0.95
N ASP A 86 13.53 -9.61 -1.33
CA ASP A 86 12.48 -9.98 -0.39
C ASP A 86 12.76 -11.32 0.27
N LEU A 87 12.17 -11.53 1.44
CA LEU A 87 12.29 -12.75 2.20
C LEU A 87 10.92 -13.26 2.66
N MET A 88 10.74 -14.57 2.55
CA MET A 88 9.63 -15.29 3.18
C MET A 88 10.18 -16.25 4.23
N ALA A 89 9.74 -16.09 5.46
CA ALA A 89 10.16 -16.91 6.60
C ALA A 89 8.97 -17.63 7.23
N LEU A 90 9.18 -18.84 7.70
CA LEU A 90 8.21 -19.62 8.46
C LEU A 90 8.75 -19.91 9.84
N PHE A 91 7.92 -19.67 10.85
CA PHE A 91 8.24 -19.96 12.26
C PHE A 91 7.22 -20.94 12.83
N ILE A 92 7.71 -21.90 13.63
CA ILE A 92 6.90 -22.79 14.47
C ILE A 92 7.38 -22.61 15.90
N GLY A 93 6.46 -22.25 16.80
CA GLY A 93 6.81 -21.99 18.20
C GLY A 93 7.87 -20.89 18.38
N GLY A 94 7.93 -19.92 17.47
CA GLY A 94 8.91 -18.84 17.47
C GLY A 94 10.29 -19.22 16.92
N GLN A 95 10.51 -20.47 16.52
CA GLN A 95 11.74 -20.91 15.88
C GLN A 95 11.63 -20.81 14.36
N LEU A 96 12.63 -20.23 13.69
CA LEU A 96 12.70 -20.20 12.23
C LEU A 96 12.87 -21.61 11.68
N ARG A 97 11.93 -22.06 10.86
CA ARG A 97 11.87 -23.41 10.29
C ARG A 97 11.98 -23.42 8.77
N GLY A 98 11.92 -22.28 8.13
CA GLY A 98 12.06 -22.14 6.69
C GLY A 98 12.33 -20.70 6.30
N LEU A 99 13.12 -20.53 5.24
CA LEU A 99 13.47 -19.24 4.66
C LEU A 99 13.61 -19.37 3.16
N THR A 100 13.07 -18.43 2.40
CA THR A 100 13.24 -18.37 0.94
C THR A 100 13.14 -16.94 0.43
N SER A 101 13.66 -16.71 -0.75
CA SER A 101 13.42 -15.50 -1.55
C SER A 101 12.36 -15.79 -2.62
N PRO A 102 11.84 -14.76 -3.32
CA PRO A 102 10.86 -14.98 -4.39
C PRO A 102 11.38 -16.01 -5.41
N ALA A 103 10.49 -16.92 -5.82
CA ALA A 103 10.82 -17.88 -6.87
C ALA A 103 11.15 -17.09 -8.15
N THR A 104 12.41 -17.13 -8.55
CA THR A 104 12.80 -16.67 -9.87
C THR A 104 12.38 -17.77 -10.85
N SER A 105 11.24 -17.58 -11.52
CA SER A 105 10.90 -18.46 -12.64
C SER A 105 11.98 -18.31 -13.71
N GLN A 106 12.93 -19.23 -13.71
CA GLN A 106 13.88 -19.35 -14.81
C GLN A 106 13.10 -19.80 -16.05
N GLY A 107 12.67 -18.84 -16.87
CA GLY A 107 12.35 -19.12 -18.26
C GLY A 107 10.99 -18.71 -18.81
N THR A 108 10.02 -18.34 -17.99
CA THR A 108 8.74 -17.87 -18.53
C THR A 108 8.23 -16.67 -17.74
N GLY A 109 8.87 -15.53 -17.85
CA GLY A 109 8.50 -14.30 -17.11
C GLY A 109 7.02 -13.92 -17.22
N SER A 110 6.15 -14.81 -16.74
CA SER A 110 4.73 -14.54 -16.58
C SER A 110 4.55 -13.65 -15.35
N GLU A 111 3.88 -12.54 -15.52
CA GLU A 111 3.42 -11.68 -14.41
C GLU A 111 2.60 -12.48 -13.37
N ASN A 112 2.04 -13.63 -13.78
CA ASN A 112 1.26 -14.50 -12.91
C ASN A 112 2.09 -15.21 -11.81
N ASP A 113 3.41 -15.35 -12.01
CA ASP A 113 4.29 -16.00 -11.02
C ASP A 113 4.87 -14.99 -10.02
N LYS A 114 4.67 -13.71 -10.25
CA LYS A 114 5.13 -12.66 -9.35
C LYS A 114 4.40 -12.75 -8.02
N GLY A 115 5.17 -12.85 -6.94
CA GLY A 115 4.62 -12.98 -5.58
C GLY A 115 4.37 -14.42 -5.13
N SER A 116 4.89 -15.41 -5.86
CA SER A 116 4.89 -16.80 -5.45
C SER A 116 6.18 -17.16 -4.72
N PHE A 117 6.05 -17.91 -3.63
CA PHE A 117 7.18 -18.40 -2.84
C PHE A 117 7.05 -19.90 -2.64
N VAL A 118 8.13 -20.61 -2.86
CA VAL A 118 8.25 -22.05 -2.54
C VAL A 118 9.14 -22.16 -1.31
N LEU A 119 8.53 -22.43 -0.17
CA LEU A 119 9.20 -22.47 1.12
C LEU A 119 9.38 -23.90 1.58
N LYS A 120 10.62 -24.33 1.80
CA LYS A 120 10.92 -25.58 2.49
C LYS A 120 10.85 -25.32 4.00
N ALA A 121 9.90 -25.99 4.65
CA ALA A 121 9.65 -25.86 6.08
C ALA A 121 10.13 -27.12 6.81
N TYR A 122 11.05 -26.97 7.76
CA TYR A 122 11.60 -28.07 8.55
C TYR A 122 10.75 -28.33 9.78
N GLY A 123 10.61 -29.60 10.17
CA GLY A 123 9.79 -30.02 11.29
C GLY A 123 10.31 -31.26 12.01
N ASN A 124 9.77 -31.50 13.21
CA ASN A 124 10.02 -32.66 14.04
C ASN A 124 8.72 -33.44 14.28
N GLU A 125 8.78 -34.68 14.75
CA GLU A 125 7.58 -35.45 15.04
C GLU A 125 6.59 -34.73 15.98
N ALA A 126 7.10 -33.98 16.94
CA ALA A 126 6.26 -33.19 17.85
C ALA A 126 5.39 -32.15 17.12
N ASP A 127 5.77 -31.75 15.92
CA ASP A 127 5.04 -30.75 15.12
C ASP A 127 3.84 -31.37 14.38
N GLN A 128 3.62 -32.67 14.40
CA GLN A 128 2.47 -33.34 13.77
C GLN A 128 1.12 -33.02 14.42
N ASN A 129 1.15 -32.35 15.56
CA ASN A 129 -0.03 -31.81 16.21
C ASN A 129 -0.42 -30.43 15.61
N VAL A 130 -1.54 -29.89 16.08
CA VAL A 130 -1.90 -28.52 15.76
C VAL A 130 -0.87 -27.57 16.37
N VAL A 131 -0.17 -26.86 15.52
CA VAL A 131 0.88 -25.91 15.90
C VAL A 131 0.56 -24.52 15.41
N SER A 132 1.14 -23.53 16.10
CA SER A 132 1.09 -22.13 15.68
C SER A 132 2.18 -21.89 14.65
N VAL A 133 1.78 -21.69 13.40
CA VAL A 133 2.70 -21.36 12.29
C VAL A 133 2.58 -19.89 11.99
N THR A 134 3.71 -19.18 12.04
CA THR A 134 3.78 -17.77 11.61
C THR A 134 4.55 -17.68 10.31
N LEU A 135 3.91 -17.16 9.28
CA LEU A 135 4.56 -16.72 8.05
C LEU A 135 4.88 -15.24 8.16
N SER A 136 6.11 -14.87 7.82
CA SER A 136 6.60 -13.49 7.82
C SER A 136 7.23 -13.17 6.48
N TYR A 137 6.67 -12.17 5.79
CA TYR A 137 7.14 -11.68 4.51
C TYR A 137 7.78 -10.30 4.69
N TYR A 138 9.07 -10.20 4.44
CA TYR A 138 9.76 -8.91 4.35
C TYR A 138 9.76 -8.42 2.90
N CYS A 139 9.12 -7.29 2.67
CA CYS A 139 9.13 -6.58 1.41
C CYS A 139 10.21 -5.50 1.43
N SER A 140 11.25 -5.68 0.65
CA SER A 140 12.41 -4.77 0.62
C SER A 140 12.08 -3.40 0.03
N GLN A 141 11.17 -3.33 -0.95
CA GLN A 141 10.74 -2.08 -1.54
C GLN A 141 9.90 -1.24 -0.57
N LEU A 142 9.03 -1.90 0.21
CA LEU A 142 8.21 -1.22 1.23
C LEU A 142 8.94 -1.05 2.55
N LYS A 143 10.10 -1.69 2.75
CA LYS A 143 10.84 -1.71 4.03
C LYS A 143 9.93 -2.07 5.18
N GLN A 144 9.25 -3.20 5.05
CA GLN A 144 8.20 -3.62 5.97
C GLN A 144 8.08 -5.13 6.02
N THR A 145 7.82 -5.67 7.22
CA THR A 145 7.54 -7.08 7.44
C THR A 145 6.05 -7.28 7.70
N PHE A 146 5.45 -8.13 6.89
CA PHE A 146 4.07 -8.59 7.05
C PHE A 146 4.11 -9.96 7.73
N SER A 147 3.28 -10.16 8.74
CA SER A 147 3.23 -11.44 9.45
C SER A 147 1.80 -11.91 9.62
N ARG A 148 1.61 -13.22 9.50
CA ARG A 148 0.34 -13.87 9.79
C ARG A 148 0.57 -15.18 10.50
N THR A 149 -0.12 -15.35 11.63
CA THR A 149 -0.10 -16.58 12.40
C THR A 149 -1.39 -17.36 12.15
N VAL A 150 -1.25 -18.63 11.86
CA VAL A 150 -2.36 -19.59 11.70
C VAL A 150 -2.14 -20.80 12.59
N GLN A 151 -3.24 -21.41 13.04
CA GLN A 151 -3.20 -22.70 13.70
C GLN A 151 -3.40 -23.77 12.64
N MET A 152 -2.45 -24.67 12.49
CA MET A 152 -2.56 -25.74 11.51
C MET A 152 -1.94 -27.05 12.00
N ARG A 153 -2.42 -28.15 11.50
CA ARG A 153 -1.74 -29.42 11.67
C ARG A 153 -0.57 -29.48 10.72
N TYR A 154 0.63 -29.63 11.25
CA TYR A 154 1.84 -29.77 10.46
C TYR A 154 2.14 -31.26 10.24
N ASP A 155 1.88 -31.76 9.04
CA ASP A 155 2.19 -33.13 8.62
C ASP A 155 3.48 -33.12 7.77
N MET A 156 4.42 -33.95 8.17
CA MET A 156 5.72 -34.04 7.49
C MET A 156 5.60 -34.63 6.07
N GLY A 157 6.41 -34.13 5.14
CA GLY A 157 6.41 -34.58 3.75
C GLY A 157 5.24 -34.12 2.91
N LYS A 158 4.37 -33.26 3.46
CA LYS A 158 3.18 -32.73 2.78
C LYS A 158 3.50 -31.46 2.00
N VAL A 159 2.72 -31.18 0.96
CA VAL A 159 2.69 -29.89 0.28
C VAL A 159 1.48 -29.11 0.74
N TYR A 160 1.70 -27.92 1.27
CA TYR A 160 0.68 -26.99 1.73
C TYR A 160 0.52 -25.83 0.73
N GLY A 161 -0.64 -25.18 0.74
CA GLY A 161 -0.90 -24.05 -0.13
C GLY A 161 -1.38 -24.43 -1.52
N LEU A 162 -1.81 -25.69 -1.71
CA LEU A 162 -2.54 -26.09 -2.91
C LEU A 162 -4.01 -25.66 -2.85
N ASP A 163 -4.54 -25.51 -1.63
CA ASP A 163 -5.87 -25.02 -1.35
C ASP A 163 -5.77 -23.61 -0.73
N GLU A 164 -6.63 -22.69 -1.14
CA GLU A 164 -6.58 -21.28 -0.71
C GLU A 164 -6.69 -21.10 0.81
N ASP A 165 -7.39 -21.99 1.49
CA ASP A 165 -7.59 -21.95 2.95
C ASP A 165 -6.29 -22.09 3.76
N LEU A 166 -5.23 -22.62 3.18
CA LEU A 166 -3.94 -22.84 3.83
C LEU A 166 -2.91 -21.75 3.52
N ILE A 167 -3.20 -20.86 2.56
CA ILE A 167 -2.30 -19.77 2.17
C ILE A 167 -2.65 -18.52 2.98
N PRO A 168 -1.79 -18.09 3.92
CA PRO A 168 -2.01 -16.84 4.62
C PRO A 168 -1.86 -15.69 3.65
N GLN A 169 -2.83 -14.79 3.67
CA GLN A 169 -2.81 -13.57 2.88
C GLN A 169 -2.23 -12.43 3.72
N PHE A 170 -1.36 -11.66 3.11
CA PHE A 170 -0.74 -10.47 3.69
C PHE A 170 -1.41 -9.23 3.12
N THR A 171 -2.04 -8.45 3.98
CA THR A 171 -2.77 -7.26 3.55
C THR A 171 -1.84 -6.05 3.45
N LEU A 172 -1.76 -5.47 2.26
CA LEU A 172 -1.01 -4.25 2.03
C LEU A 172 -1.49 -3.13 2.98
N GLY A 173 -0.55 -2.46 3.61
CA GLY A 173 -0.81 -1.36 4.53
C GLY A 173 -1.12 -1.77 5.97
N ALA A 174 -1.41 -3.04 6.27
CA ALA A 174 -1.84 -3.47 7.60
C ALA A 174 -0.87 -3.12 8.73
N ALA A 175 0.44 -3.14 8.48
CA ALA A 175 1.45 -2.78 9.48
C ALA A 175 1.50 -1.27 9.76
N LYS A 176 1.31 -0.43 8.74
CA LYS A 176 1.33 1.04 8.85
C LYS A 176 -0.02 1.61 9.25
N TYR A 177 -1.09 0.98 8.81
CA TYR A 177 -2.47 1.40 8.96
C TYR A 177 -3.33 0.24 9.50
N PRO A 178 -3.42 0.08 10.83
CA PRO A 178 -4.17 -1.02 11.44
C PRO A 178 -5.69 -0.90 11.23
N VAL A 179 -6.18 0.27 10.84
CA VAL A 179 -7.61 0.50 10.58
C VAL A 179 -7.84 0.61 9.07
N VAL A 180 -8.70 -0.26 8.55
CA VAL A 180 -9.09 -0.26 7.13
C VAL A 180 -10.61 -0.15 7.07
N LYS A 181 -11.10 0.84 6.32
CA LYS A 181 -12.53 1.12 6.15
C LYS A 181 -12.90 1.28 4.68
N GLN A 182 -14.18 1.12 4.39
CA GLN A 182 -14.75 1.50 3.10
C GLN A 182 -15.41 2.86 3.24
N LEU A 183 -15.05 3.80 2.39
CA LEU A 183 -15.66 5.12 2.31
C LEU A 183 -16.40 5.22 0.99
N THR A 184 -17.72 5.44 1.09
CA THR A 184 -18.59 5.68 -0.07
C THR A 184 -18.82 7.17 -0.22
N VAL A 185 -18.59 7.68 -1.42
CA VAL A 185 -18.71 9.10 -1.77
C VAL A 185 -19.63 9.25 -2.98
N THR A 186 -20.59 10.14 -2.87
CA THR A 186 -21.47 10.56 -3.97
C THR A 186 -21.06 11.93 -4.50
N PRO A 187 -21.45 12.33 -5.72
CA PRO A 187 -21.25 13.71 -6.18
C PRO A 187 -21.86 14.74 -5.24
N ALA A 188 -23.01 14.43 -4.62
CA ALA A 188 -23.67 15.31 -3.65
C ALA A 188 -22.83 15.55 -2.38
N ASP A 189 -22.03 14.56 -1.95
CA ASP A 189 -21.15 14.71 -0.79
C ASP A 189 -20.03 15.74 -1.03
N LEU A 190 -19.67 15.97 -2.28
CA LEU A 190 -18.66 16.97 -2.66
C LEU A 190 -19.17 18.40 -2.49
N SER A 191 -20.49 18.59 -2.50
CA SER A 191 -21.14 19.93 -2.41
C SER A 191 -20.61 20.91 -3.48
N ILE A 192 -20.34 20.42 -4.69
CA ILE A 192 -19.87 21.19 -5.85
C ILE A 192 -20.99 21.18 -6.88
N ASP A 193 -21.50 22.37 -7.23
CA ASP A 193 -22.63 22.49 -8.14
C ASP A 193 -22.33 21.92 -9.52
N GLY A 194 -23.26 21.12 -10.03
CA GLY A 194 -23.19 20.53 -11.36
C GLY A 194 -22.09 19.47 -11.57
N VAL A 195 -21.43 19.03 -10.50
CA VAL A 195 -20.44 17.94 -10.58
C VAL A 195 -21.13 16.61 -10.75
N THR A 196 -20.63 15.85 -11.72
CA THR A 196 -20.92 14.42 -11.91
C THR A 196 -19.61 13.66 -12.04
N PHE A 197 -19.60 12.40 -11.64
CA PHE A 197 -18.40 11.58 -11.75
C PHE A 197 -18.13 11.14 -13.19
N ALA A 198 -17.00 11.54 -13.73
CA ALA A 198 -16.59 11.24 -15.09
C ALA A 198 -15.28 10.44 -15.13
N ARG A 199 -15.06 9.74 -16.24
CA ARG A 199 -13.82 9.00 -16.47
C ARG A 199 -12.60 9.91 -16.37
N GLY A 200 -11.60 9.47 -15.60
CA GLY A 200 -10.37 10.19 -15.36
C GLY A 200 -10.41 11.10 -14.12
N ASP A 201 -11.61 11.33 -13.55
CA ASP A 201 -11.71 12.02 -12.27
C ASP A 201 -11.11 11.17 -11.15
N MET A 202 -10.74 11.82 -10.05
CA MET A 202 -10.20 11.14 -8.87
C MET A 202 -10.87 11.66 -7.60
N VAL A 203 -11.18 10.74 -6.70
CA VAL A 203 -11.59 11.04 -5.32
C VAL A 203 -10.53 10.50 -4.39
N ALA A 204 -10.05 11.32 -3.47
CA ALA A 204 -9.04 10.88 -2.52
C ALA A 204 -9.33 11.39 -1.10
N ALA A 205 -9.00 10.56 -0.10
CA ALA A 205 -9.11 10.87 1.30
C ALA A 205 -7.74 11.17 1.89
N PHE A 206 -7.64 12.21 2.70
CA PHE A 206 -6.40 12.67 3.31
C PHE A 206 -6.54 12.83 4.82
N VAL A 207 -5.45 12.58 5.54
CA VAL A 207 -5.26 13.02 6.92
C VAL A 207 -4.04 13.95 6.92
N GLY A 208 -4.28 15.24 7.10
CA GLY A 208 -3.25 16.25 6.84
C GLY A 208 -2.80 16.24 5.38
N SER A 209 -1.51 16.01 5.14
CA SER A 209 -0.94 15.88 3.79
C SER A 209 -0.85 14.44 3.27
N GLU A 210 -1.15 13.44 4.11
CA GLU A 210 -1.02 12.03 3.75
C GLU A 210 -2.28 11.53 3.04
N CYS A 211 -2.12 11.01 1.81
CA CYS A 211 -3.18 10.30 1.13
C CYS A 211 -3.44 8.96 1.85
N ARG A 212 -4.69 8.71 2.20
CA ARG A 212 -5.14 7.54 2.95
C ARG A 212 -6.07 6.65 2.15
N GLY A 213 -6.47 7.08 0.99
CA GLY A 213 -7.26 6.34 0.03
C GLY A 213 -7.44 7.17 -1.23
N VAL A 214 -7.50 6.51 -2.38
CA VAL A 214 -7.75 7.14 -3.66
C VAL A 214 -8.52 6.20 -4.56
N TYR A 215 -9.44 6.77 -5.32
CA TYR A 215 -10.17 6.09 -6.37
C TYR A 215 -10.07 6.90 -7.65
N THR A 216 -9.59 6.29 -8.73
CA THR A 216 -9.56 6.90 -10.07
C THR A 216 -10.70 6.29 -10.88
N LEU A 217 -11.55 7.12 -11.44
CA LEU A 217 -12.69 6.69 -12.21
C LEU A 217 -12.26 6.22 -13.61
N ASP A 218 -12.55 4.98 -13.92
CA ASP A 218 -12.29 4.36 -15.23
C ASP A 218 -13.48 4.45 -16.20
N ALA A 219 -14.63 4.91 -15.70
CA ALA A 219 -15.87 5.09 -16.45
C ALA A 219 -16.63 6.36 -16.01
N ASN A 220 -17.60 6.77 -16.82
CA ASN A 220 -18.56 7.81 -16.43
C ASN A 220 -19.61 7.19 -15.52
N LEU A 221 -19.61 7.55 -14.26
CA LEU A 221 -20.52 7.03 -13.25
C LEU A 221 -21.70 7.97 -12.97
N LEU A 222 -21.64 9.21 -13.49
CA LEU A 222 -22.66 10.27 -13.28
C LEU A 222 -22.94 10.47 -11.78
N ASP A 223 -24.11 10.07 -11.31
CA ASP A 223 -24.54 10.19 -9.93
C ASP A 223 -24.30 8.90 -9.11
N THR A 224 -23.69 7.88 -9.70
CA THR A 224 -23.42 6.61 -9.00
C THR A 224 -22.31 6.81 -7.96
N PRO A 225 -22.52 6.35 -6.72
CA PRO A 225 -21.49 6.43 -5.69
C PRO A 225 -20.22 5.65 -6.06
N VAL A 226 -19.07 6.19 -5.64
CA VAL A 226 -17.79 5.47 -5.63
C VAL A 226 -17.48 5.00 -4.22
N THR A 227 -16.94 3.80 -4.10
CA THR A 227 -16.49 3.25 -2.83
C THR A 227 -14.98 3.00 -2.91
N MET A 228 -14.23 3.57 -1.99
CA MET A 228 -12.79 3.40 -1.91
C MET A 228 -12.37 2.86 -0.54
N THR A 229 -11.29 2.10 -0.52
CA THR A 229 -10.64 1.71 0.73
C THR A 229 -9.86 2.89 1.29
N VAL A 230 -10.09 3.21 2.55
CA VAL A 230 -9.34 4.22 3.29
C VAL A 230 -8.62 3.60 4.48
N PHE A 231 -7.41 4.10 4.74
CA PHE A 231 -6.48 3.56 5.71
C PHE A 231 -6.31 4.54 6.87
N GLY A 232 -6.45 4.05 8.10
CA GLY A 232 -6.32 4.83 9.33
C GLY A 232 -5.23 4.29 10.24
N ARG A 233 -4.58 5.18 11.00
CA ARG A 233 -3.65 4.79 12.07
C ARG A 233 -4.38 4.49 13.37
N GLN A 234 -5.58 5.01 13.53
CA GLN A 234 -6.46 4.77 14.68
C GLN A 234 -7.91 4.89 14.28
N GLU A 235 -8.79 4.33 15.12
CA GLU A 235 -10.21 4.51 14.94
C GLU A 235 -10.64 5.98 15.13
N GLY A 236 -11.62 6.41 14.33
CA GLY A 236 -12.17 7.76 14.43
C GLY A 236 -11.31 8.85 13.78
N GLU A 237 -10.25 8.51 13.03
CA GLU A 237 -9.58 9.51 12.20
C GLU A 237 -10.57 10.16 11.23
N ALA A 238 -10.54 11.49 11.16
CA ALA A 238 -11.33 12.26 10.23
C ALA A 238 -10.55 12.49 8.93
N TYR A 239 -11.22 12.27 7.80
CA TYR A 239 -10.61 12.42 6.48
C TYR A 239 -11.10 13.70 5.81
N THR A 240 -10.19 14.45 5.21
CA THR A 240 -10.50 15.52 4.26
C THR A 240 -10.55 14.92 2.86
N LEU A 241 -11.66 15.13 2.15
CA LEU A 241 -11.75 14.69 0.77
C LEU A 241 -11.18 15.73 -0.20
N LYS A 242 -10.50 15.21 -1.22
CA LYS A 242 -10.13 15.97 -2.42
C LYS A 242 -10.74 15.31 -3.64
N TYR A 243 -11.24 16.14 -4.54
CA TYR A 243 -11.76 15.71 -5.83
C TYR A 243 -11.00 16.40 -6.96
N TYR A 244 -10.49 15.59 -7.88
CA TYR A 244 -9.88 16.09 -9.11
C TYR A 244 -10.85 15.89 -10.27
N ASN A 245 -11.20 16.97 -10.95
CA ASN A 245 -11.99 16.95 -12.17
C ASN A 245 -11.05 16.97 -13.38
N ALA A 246 -11.03 15.89 -14.14
CA ALA A 246 -10.10 15.70 -15.25
C ALA A 246 -10.40 16.65 -16.44
N ALA A 247 -11.68 16.97 -16.67
CA ALA A 247 -12.09 17.82 -17.76
C ALA A 247 -11.66 19.29 -17.58
N THR A 248 -11.69 19.78 -16.33
CA THR A 248 -11.35 21.17 -16.00
C THR A 248 -9.94 21.32 -15.43
N GLN A 249 -9.26 20.20 -15.13
CA GLN A 249 -7.95 20.17 -14.46
C GLN A 249 -7.96 20.93 -13.12
N ARG A 250 -9.05 20.78 -12.36
CA ARG A 250 -9.22 21.43 -11.06
C ARG A 250 -9.23 20.40 -9.93
N VAL A 251 -8.58 20.78 -8.85
CA VAL A 251 -8.63 20.06 -7.58
C VAL A 251 -9.48 20.84 -6.60
N TYR A 252 -10.49 20.19 -6.06
CA TYR A 252 -11.36 20.69 -5.01
C TYR A 252 -10.96 20.03 -3.70
N THR A 253 -10.70 20.84 -2.66
CA THR A 253 -10.43 20.33 -1.31
C THR A 253 -11.62 20.72 -0.44
N LEU A 254 -12.34 19.72 0.09
CA LEU A 254 -13.56 19.93 0.86
C LEU A 254 -13.23 20.42 2.27
N SER A 255 -14.04 21.36 2.77
CA SER A 255 -13.94 21.85 4.15
C SER A 255 -14.58 20.89 5.16
N LYS A 256 -15.51 20.03 4.69
CA LYS A 256 -16.15 18.98 5.50
C LYS A 256 -15.20 17.80 5.68
N THR A 257 -15.21 17.22 6.87
CA THR A 257 -14.49 15.97 7.18
C THR A 257 -15.43 14.77 7.22
N PHE A 258 -14.91 13.59 6.96
CA PHE A 258 -15.63 12.32 6.88
C PHE A 258 -15.07 11.29 7.85
#